data_14c334a457d1a30f17c8ab3706833219
#
_entry.id   14c334a457d1a30f17c8ab3706833219
#
_cell.length_a   1.000
_cell.length_b   1.000
_cell.length_c   1.000
_cell.angle_alpha   90.00
_cell.angle_beta   90.00
_cell.angle_gamma   90.00
#
_symmetry.space_group_name_H-M   'P 1'
#
loop_
_entity.id
_entity.type
_entity.pdbx_description
1 polymer ?
#
loop_
_entity_poly.entity_id
_entity_poly.type
_entity_poly.pdbx_seq_one_letter_code
_entity_poly.pdbx_strand_id
1 'polypeptide(L)'
;MIRAPYRLATPTGATLGLVVLQSDETVEQDIRRLFPYPDTALHFTRIPSGAAVTPETLTQMKTDLPRAVSLLPPSASFDVIGYACTSGATMIGAAAVHALVADNARTRAVTDPLTAALAALNSLQARSIAIVSPYIDTVAAPMRRAFEAGGINVRETVSFGEETEARVARIDAASIRDAALLAARTPGIDALFLSCTNLRTLDVIDDLEDRLNLPVLSSNQVLAWHMAVHAGLPLPGLGPRRLFRQ
;
A
#
# COMPACT_ATOMS: atom_id res chain seq x y z
N MET A 1 -19.29 5.49 45.76
CA MET A 1 -19.28 5.16 44.34
C MET A 1 -19.90 3.77 44.14
N ILE A 2 -20.94 3.65 43.33
CA ILE A 2 -21.60 2.38 43.01
C ILE A 2 -20.90 1.80 41.75
N ARG A 3 -20.44 0.56 41.80
CA ARG A 3 -19.84 -0.14 40.63
C ARG A 3 -20.94 -0.91 39.90
N ALA A 4 -21.14 -0.62 38.62
CA ALA A 4 -22.07 -1.40 37.80
C ALA A 4 -21.46 -2.74 37.37
N PRO A 5 -22.19 -3.85 37.33
CA PRO A 5 -21.72 -5.10 36.76
C PRO A 5 -21.55 -4.96 35.24
N TYR A 6 -20.56 -5.63 34.68
CA TYR A 6 -20.30 -5.65 33.22
C TYR A 6 -19.89 -7.04 32.77
N ARG A 7 -19.97 -7.27 31.45
CA ARG A 7 -19.48 -8.47 30.79
C ARG A 7 -18.48 -8.02 29.72
N LEU A 8 -17.41 -8.78 29.52
CA LEU A 8 -16.46 -8.56 28.44
C LEU A 8 -16.98 -9.25 27.17
N ALA A 9 -17.02 -8.51 26.06
CA ALA A 9 -17.28 -9.08 24.75
C ALA A 9 -16.00 -9.72 24.18
N THR A 10 -16.15 -10.86 23.50
CA THR A 10 -15.06 -11.43 22.70
C THR A 10 -15.08 -10.82 21.31
N PRO A 11 -13.98 -10.24 20.81
CA PRO A 11 -13.89 -9.78 19.42
C PRO A 11 -14.17 -10.96 18.47
N THR A 12 -15.00 -10.74 17.45
CA THR A 12 -15.42 -11.78 16.49
C THR A 12 -14.85 -11.60 15.10
N GLY A 13 -14.32 -10.42 14.77
CA GLY A 13 -13.81 -10.07 13.44
C GLY A 13 -12.29 -9.97 13.38
N ALA A 14 -11.79 -9.74 12.18
CA ALA A 14 -10.37 -9.52 11.95
C ALA A 14 -9.89 -8.21 12.59
N THR A 15 -8.65 -8.20 13.07
CA THR A 15 -7.99 -7.03 13.61
C THR A 15 -6.80 -6.65 12.73
N LEU A 16 -6.89 -5.52 12.06
CA LEU A 16 -5.91 -5.02 11.11
C LEU A 16 -5.23 -3.76 11.66
N GLY A 17 -3.90 -3.70 11.51
CA GLY A 17 -3.11 -2.53 11.85
C GLY A 17 -2.51 -1.89 10.60
N LEU A 18 -2.37 -0.56 10.59
CA LEU A 18 -1.64 0.16 9.55
C LEU A 18 -0.72 1.20 10.17
N VAL A 19 0.51 1.22 9.70
CA VAL A 19 1.47 2.31 9.93
C VAL A 19 1.42 3.21 8.70
N VAL A 20 0.95 4.43 8.87
CA VAL A 20 0.71 5.42 7.82
C VAL A 20 1.69 6.58 7.96
N LEU A 21 2.15 7.17 6.86
CA LEU A 21 3.00 8.36 6.95
C LEU A 21 2.22 9.54 7.55
N GLN A 22 2.90 10.38 8.32
CA GLN A 22 2.32 11.60 8.88
C GLN A 22 1.75 12.50 7.78
N SER A 23 2.41 12.55 6.64
CA SER A 23 2.05 13.37 5.48
C SER A 23 1.02 12.73 4.53
N ASP A 24 0.68 11.43 4.68
CA ASP A 24 -0.28 10.78 3.79
C ASP A 24 -1.72 11.25 4.06
N GLU A 25 -2.39 11.74 3.00
CA GLU A 25 -3.75 12.26 3.04
C GLU A 25 -4.77 11.30 2.37
N THR A 26 -4.33 10.13 1.86
CA THR A 26 -5.11 9.28 0.96
C THR A 26 -5.36 7.88 1.51
N VAL A 27 -4.32 7.19 1.98
CA VAL A 27 -4.37 5.75 2.27
C VAL A 27 -5.41 5.35 3.32
N GLU A 28 -5.62 6.15 4.37
CA GLU A 28 -6.62 5.80 5.39
C GLU A 28 -8.04 5.78 4.83
N GLN A 29 -8.37 6.72 3.94
CA GLN A 29 -9.68 6.78 3.29
C GLN A 29 -9.86 5.58 2.35
N ASP A 30 -8.82 5.27 1.56
CA ASP A 30 -8.84 4.14 0.64
C ASP A 30 -8.99 2.81 1.37
N ILE A 31 -8.24 2.59 2.46
CA ILE A 31 -8.33 1.38 3.27
C ILE A 31 -9.72 1.23 3.90
N ARG A 32 -10.33 2.32 4.41
CA ARG A 32 -11.71 2.26 4.93
C ARG A 32 -12.73 1.91 3.86
N ARG A 33 -12.54 2.36 2.61
CA ARG A 33 -13.39 1.98 1.47
C ARG A 33 -13.20 0.52 1.07
N LEU A 34 -11.98 0.00 1.18
CA LEU A 34 -11.62 -1.36 0.79
C LEU A 34 -11.95 -2.40 1.87
N PHE A 35 -12.20 -1.99 3.12
CA PHE A 35 -12.61 -2.88 4.21
C PHE A 35 -13.98 -2.44 4.78
N PRO A 36 -15.09 -2.64 4.05
CA PRO A 36 -16.43 -2.24 4.47
C PRO A 36 -17.06 -3.22 5.47
N TYR A 37 -16.29 -4.07 6.14
CA TYR A 37 -16.79 -5.07 7.06
C TYR A 37 -16.99 -4.48 8.45
N PRO A 38 -18.21 -4.48 9.01
CA PRO A 38 -18.51 -3.87 10.30
C PRO A 38 -17.76 -4.53 11.47
N ASP A 39 -17.43 -5.82 11.35
CA ASP A 39 -16.74 -6.58 12.39
C ASP A 39 -15.21 -6.51 12.27
N THR A 40 -14.67 -5.86 11.24
CA THR A 40 -13.23 -5.69 11.08
C THR A 40 -12.75 -4.46 11.83
N ALA A 41 -11.88 -4.67 12.82
CA ALA A 41 -11.23 -3.58 13.54
C ALA A 41 -10.03 -3.06 12.74
N LEU A 42 -10.07 -1.79 12.33
CA LEU A 42 -8.99 -1.08 11.66
C LEU A 42 -8.31 -0.12 12.64
N HIS A 43 -7.05 -0.34 12.93
CA HIS A 43 -6.22 0.51 13.78
C HIS A 43 -5.14 1.19 12.95
N PHE A 44 -5.02 2.51 13.09
CA PHE A 44 -4.02 3.30 12.40
C PHE A 44 -3.07 3.94 13.40
N THR A 45 -1.80 3.93 13.08
CA THR A 45 -0.78 4.73 13.73
C THR A 45 -0.03 5.53 12.68
N ARG A 46 0.56 6.66 13.07
CA ARG A 46 1.34 7.49 12.15
C ARG A 46 2.81 7.46 12.52
N ILE A 47 3.64 7.31 11.47
CA ILE A 47 5.08 7.46 11.58
C ILE A 47 5.49 8.87 11.13
N PRO A 48 6.36 9.57 11.87
CA PRO A 48 6.92 10.82 11.40
C PRO A 48 7.52 10.66 10.00
N SER A 49 7.21 11.58 9.12
CA SER A 49 7.71 11.58 7.74
C SER A 49 8.06 13.01 7.32
N GLY A 50 9.04 13.17 6.43
CA GLY A 50 9.38 14.47 5.88
C GLY A 50 8.24 15.03 5.00
N ALA A 51 8.24 16.33 4.79
CA ALA A 51 7.38 16.98 3.80
C ALA A 51 7.79 16.63 2.36
N ALA A 52 9.03 16.20 2.16
CA ALA A 52 9.61 15.77 0.90
C ALA A 52 9.93 14.26 0.92
N VAL A 53 9.75 13.62 -0.23
CA VAL A 53 10.07 12.20 -0.47
C VAL A 53 11.50 12.13 -0.98
N THR A 54 12.47 11.97 -0.07
CA THR A 54 13.89 11.82 -0.40
C THR A 54 14.48 10.54 0.21
N PRO A 55 15.62 10.03 -0.29
CA PRO A 55 16.28 8.86 0.30
C PRO A 55 16.56 9.02 1.80
N GLU A 56 16.93 10.24 2.23
CA GLU A 56 17.25 10.53 3.63
C GLU A 56 16.02 10.45 4.52
N THR A 57 14.91 11.12 4.13
CA THR A 57 13.65 11.09 4.90
C THR A 57 13.06 9.69 4.96
N LEU A 58 13.15 8.92 3.88
CA LEU A 58 12.71 7.54 3.83
C LEU A 58 13.55 6.61 4.73
N THR A 59 14.88 6.83 4.78
CA THR A 59 15.78 6.05 5.65
C THR A 59 15.55 6.38 7.12
N GLN A 60 15.27 7.65 7.47
CA GLN A 60 14.98 8.07 8.85
C GLN A 60 13.78 7.31 9.42
N MET A 61 12.78 6.99 8.60
CA MET A 61 11.61 6.22 9.05
C MET A 61 11.97 4.84 9.62
N LYS A 62 13.11 4.24 9.23
CA LYS A 62 13.59 2.99 9.84
C LYS A 62 13.81 3.13 11.35
N THR A 63 14.30 4.29 11.79
CA THR A 63 14.55 4.59 13.21
C THR A 63 13.24 4.86 13.96
N ASP A 64 12.26 5.48 13.30
CA ASP A 64 11.00 5.91 13.93
C ASP A 64 9.93 4.79 13.95
N LEU A 65 10.08 3.78 13.07
CA LEU A 65 9.09 2.71 12.88
C LEU A 65 8.77 1.94 14.17
N PRO A 66 9.73 1.50 15.00
CA PRO A 66 9.45 0.79 16.26
C PRO A 66 8.52 1.59 17.17
N ARG A 67 8.77 2.90 17.33
CA ARG A 67 7.95 3.77 18.17
C ARG A 67 6.55 3.94 17.58
N ALA A 68 6.44 4.13 16.27
CA ALA A 68 5.13 4.27 15.62
C ALA A 68 4.29 3.01 15.80
N VAL A 69 4.88 1.83 15.63
CA VAL A 69 4.20 0.53 15.82
C VAL A 69 3.75 0.35 17.27
N SER A 70 4.55 0.74 18.27
CA SER A 70 4.21 0.61 19.69
C SER A 70 3.02 1.47 20.13
N LEU A 71 2.57 2.41 19.31
CA LEU A 71 1.37 3.23 19.55
C LEU A 71 0.07 2.53 19.10
N LEU A 72 0.14 1.43 18.39
CA LEU A 72 -1.01 0.56 18.18
C LEU A 72 -1.50 -0.01 19.52
N PRO A 73 -2.80 -0.35 19.70
CA PRO A 73 -3.30 -0.88 20.96
C PRO A 73 -2.47 -2.06 21.47
N PRO A 74 -1.78 -1.95 22.61
CA PRO A 74 -0.81 -2.98 23.07
C PRO A 74 -1.47 -4.30 23.50
N SER A 75 -2.77 -4.28 23.80
CA SER A 75 -3.54 -5.48 24.14
C SER A 75 -4.10 -6.19 22.90
N ALA A 76 -4.07 -5.56 21.72
CA ALA A 76 -4.58 -6.17 20.50
C ALA A 76 -3.61 -7.24 19.97
N SER A 77 -4.18 -8.28 19.38
CA SER A 77 -3.45 -9.24 18.53
C SER A 77 -3.91 -9.03 17.11
N PHE A 78 -3.00 -8.61 16.25
CA PHE A 78 -3.32 -8.28 14.87
C PHE A 78 -3.23 -9.52 13.97
N ASP A 79 -4.19 -9.70 13.08
CA ASP A 79 -4.10 -10.70 12.01
C ASP A 79 -3.04 -10.28 11.01
N VAL A 80 -2.97 -8.98 10.70
CA VAL A 80 -1.93 -8.41 9.85
C VAL A 80 -1.70 -6.93 10.18
N ILE A 81 -0.45 -6.49 10.07
CA ILE A 81 -0.08 -5.08 10.10
C ILE A 81 0.54 -4.70 8.75
N GLY A 82 -0.02 -3.67 8.11
CA GLY A 82 0.49 -3.06 6.89
C GLY A 82 1.39 -1.86 7.19
N TYR A 83 2.58 -1.82 6.59
CA TYR A 83 3.38 -0.60 6.52
C TYR A 83 3.05 0.14 5.23
N ALA A 84 2.25 1.19 5.34
CA ALA A 84 1.65 1.87 4.18
C ALA A 84 2.58 2.94 3.58
N CYS A 85 3.72 2.51 3.03
CA CYS A 85 4.63 3.38 2.26
C CYS A 85 5.42 2.56 1.23
N THR A 86 5.16 2.79 -0.06
CA THR A 86 5.83 2.05 -1.15
C THR A 86 7.31 2.41 -1.25
N SER A 87 7.64 3.70 -1.28
CA SER A 87 9.01 4.18 -1.35
C SER A 87 9.80 3.84 -0.08
N GLY A 88 9.17 3.96 1.10
CA GLY A 88 9.78 3.58 2.37
C GLY A 88 10.11 2.09 2.45
N ALA A 89 9.19 1.22 2.05
CA ALA A 89 9.44 -0.22 1.98
C ALA A 89 10.59 -0.57 1.02
N THR A 90 10.69 0.16 -0.10
CA THR A 90 11.79 -0.01 -1.06
C THR A 90 13.14 0.42 -0.50
N MET A 91 13.21 1.57 0.15
CA MET A 91 14.47 2.16 0.63
C MET A 91 15.00 1.50 1.91
N ILE A 92 14.09 1.16 2.84
CA ILE A 92 14.44 0.47 4.10
C ILE A 92 14.70 -1.03 3.83
N GLY A 93 14.00 -1.59 2.85
CA GLY A 93 13.92 -3.01 2.53
C GLY A 93 12.77 -3.70 3.26
N ALA A 94 11.93 -4.40 2.50
CA ALA A 94 10.71 -5.05 3.02
C ALA A 94 11.00 -5.98 4.22
N ALA A 95 12.05 -6.80 4.15
CA ALA A 95 12.43 -7.70 5.25
C ALA A 95 12.75 -6.95 6.55
N ALA A 96 13.44 -5.81 6.46
CA ALA A 96 13.75 -4.99 7.63
C ALA A 96 12.49 -4.33 8.21
N VAL A 97 11.60 -3.83 7.36
CA VAL A 97 10.29 -3.30 7.77
C VAL A 97 9.48 -4.37 8.50
N HIS A 98 9.38 -5.57 7.93
CA HIS A 98 8.62 -6.67 8.52
C HIS A 98 9.17 -7.07 9.90
N ALA A 99 10.49 -7.19 10.05
CA ALA A 99 11.12 -7.49 11.34
C ALA A 99 10.82 -6.40 12.38
N LEU A 100 11.02 -5.12 12.02
CA LEU A 100 10.77 -4.00 12.92
C LEU A 100 9.30 -3.92 13.39
N VAL A 101 8.35 -4.24 12.52
CA VAL A 101 6.93 -4.27 12.90
C VAL A 101 6.63 -5.47 13.79
N ALA A 102 7.08 -6.66 13.43
CA ALA A 102 6.82 -7.89 14.18
C ALA A 102 7.44 -7.87 15.59
N ASP A 103 8.62 -7.23 15.76
CA ASP A 103 9.29 -7.10 17.04
C ASP A 103 8.59 -6.12 18.00
N ASN A 104 7.70 -5.23 17.47
CA ASN A 104 7.09 -4.15 18.26
C ASN A 104 5.56 -4.24 18.40
N ALA A 105 4.91 -5.26 17.81
CA ALA A 105 3.49 -5.53 17.98
C ALA A 105 3.19 -7.02 17.88
N ARG A 106 2.12 -7.46 18.54
CA ARG A 106 1.62 -8.83 18.37
C ARG A 106 0.87 -8.96 17.07
N THR A 107 1.49 -9.52 16.05
CA THR A 107 0.86 -9.73 14.73
C THR A 107 1.18 -11.11 14.17
N ARG A 108 0.25 -11.67 13.38
CA ARG A 108 0.44 -12.94 12.67
C ARG A 108 1.20 -12.75 11.36
N ALA A 109 1.01 -11.60 10.72
CA ALA A 109 1.65 -11.26 9.46
C ALA A 109 1.99 -9.77 9.38
N VAL A 110 2.98 -9.43 8.57
CA VAL A 110 3.30 -8.06 8.19
C VAL A 110 3.35 -7.97 6.68
N THR A 111 2.90 -6.88 6.12
CA THR A 111 2.98 -6.61 4.69
C THR A 111 3.26 -5.13 4.41
N ASP A 112 3.63 -4.85 3.17
CA ASP A 112 3.86 -3.51 2.63
C ASP A 112 3.46 -3.47 1.14
N PRO A 113 3.34 -2.29 0.50
CA PRO A 113 2.87 -2.20 -0.88
C PRO A 113 3.78 -2.89 -1.90
N LEU A 114 5.11 -2.97 -1.68
CA LEU A 114 6.01 -3.66 -2.60
C LEU A 114 5.81 -5.17 -2.52
N THR A 115 5.83 -5.73 -1.31
CA THR A 115 5.56 -7.16 -1.07
C THR A 115 4.19 -7.56 -1.61
N ALA A 116 3.17 -6.74 -1.34
CA ALA A 116 1.81 -6.96 -1.82
C ALA A 116 1.70 -6.89 -3.35
N ALA A 117 2.41 -5.93 -3.98
CA ALA A 117 2.42 -5.81 -5.44
C ALA A 117 3.07 -7.02 -6.12
N LEU A 118 4.19 -7.50 -5.59
CA LEU A 118 4.85 -8.72 -6.11
C LEU A 118 3.94 -9.94 -5.97
N ALA A 119 3.25 -10.10 -4.84
CA ALA A 119 2.28 -11.17 -4.61
C ALA A 119 1.08 -11.06 -5.58
N ALA A 120 0.53 -9.86 -5.77
CA ALA A 120 -0.58 -9.61 -6.68
C ALA A 120 -0.21 -9.88 -8.14
N LEU A 121 0.96 -9.41 -8.59
CA LEU A 121 1.47 -9.67 -9.94
C LEU A 121 1.67 -11.17 -10.18
N ASN A 122 2.19 -11.89 -9.19
CA ASN A 122 2.33 -13.34 -9.28
C ASN A 122 0.97 -14.06 -9.38
N SER A 123 -0.02 -13.63 -8.59
CA SER A 123 -1.39 -14.16 -8.64
C SER A 123 -2.05 -13.93 -10.01
N LEU A 124 -1.80 -12.76 -10.62
CA LEU A 124 -2.26 -12.40 -11.97
C LEU A 124 -1.41 -13.01 -13.10
N GLN A 125 -0.34 -13.74 -12.77
CA GLN A 125 0.64 -14.28 -13.73
C GLN A 125 1.31 -13.19 -14.59
N ALA A 126 1.32 -11.94 -14.12
CA ALA A 126 1.98 -10.81 -14.78
C ALA A 126 3.49 -10.83 -14.49
N ARG A 127 4.30 -10.69 -15.53
CA ARG A 127 5.78 -10.73 -15.45
C ARG A 127 6.44 -9.48 -15.96
N SER A 128 5.74 -8.67 -16.74
CA SER A 128 6.23 -7.42 -17.31
C SER A 128 5.26 -6.29 -17.01
N ILE A 129 5.75 -5.20 -16.42
CA ILE A 129 4.91 -4.07 -16.04
C ILE A 129 5.45 -2.74 -16.57
N ALA A 130 4.55 -1.76 -16.66
CA ALA A 130 4.91 -0.36 -16.63
C ALA A 130 4.49 0.25 -15.29
N ILE A 131 5.27 1.21 -14.79
CA ILE A 131 5.03 1.88 -13.52
C ILE A 131 4.67 3.33 -13.77
N VAL A 132 3.64 3.83 -13.09
CA VAL A 132 3.37 5.26 -12.93
C VAL A 132 3.64 5.65 -11.48
N SER A 133 4.42 6.69 -11.24
CA SER A 133 4.76 7.13 -9.89
C SER A 133 4.83 8.66 -9.79
N PRO A 134 4.66 9.25 -8.60
CA PRO A 134 4.92 10.67 -8.42
C PRO A 134 6.41 11.01 -8.30
N TYR A 135 7.26 10.04 -8.00
CA TYR A 135 8.60 10.23 -7.45
C TYR A 135 9.61 10.81 -8.43
N ILE A 136 10.61 11.52 -7.89
CA ILE A 136 11.84 11.87 -8.61
C ILE A 136 12.69 10.62 -8.87
N ASP A 137 13.62 10.73 -9.81
CA ASP A 137 14.45 9.60 -10.27
C ASP A 137 15.22 8.90 -9.16
N THR A 138 15.71 9.64 -8.16
CA THR A 138 16.46 9.08 -7.02
C THR A 138 15.63 8.14 -6.16
N VAL A 139 14.28 8.24 -6.20
CA VAL A 139 13.32 7.37 -5.51
C VAL A 139 12.70 6.35 -6.47
N ALA A 140 12.40 6.73 -7.70
CA ALA A 140 11.80 5.85 -8.70
C ALA A 140 12.76 4.72 -9.15
N ALA A 141 14.06 5.01 -9.34
CA ALA A 141 15.01 4.01 -9.77
C ALA A 141 15.25 2.87 -8.75
N PRO A 142 15.40 3.11 -7.44
CA PRO A 142 15.42 2.04 -6.44
C PRO A 142 14.16 1.18 -6.46
N MET A 143 12.97 1.77 -6.61
CA MET A 143 11.70 1.04 -6.70
C MET A 143 11.68 0.11 -7.93
N ARG A 144 12.09 0.60 -9.10
CA ARG A 144 12.25 -0.22 -10.29
C ARG A 144 13.12 -1.44 -10.01
N ARG A 145 14.33 -1.23 -9.45
CA ARG A 145 15.24 -2.32 -9.09
C ARG A 145 14.63 -3.32 -8.10
N ALA A 146 13.79 -2.87 -7.17
CA ALA A 146 13.14 -3.75 -6.22
C ALA A 146 12.12 -4.68 -6.90
N PHE A 147 11.34 -4.21 -7.86
CA PHE A 147 10.49 -5.05 -8.70
C PHE A 147 11.30 -6.04 -9.54
N GLU A 148 12.39 -5.59 -10.16
CA GLU A 148 13.28 -6.42 -10.97
C GLU A 148 13.94 -7.52 -10.11
N ALA A 149 14.39 -7.21 -8.91
CA ALA A 149 14.89 -8.19 -7.94
C ALA A 149 13.81 -9.20 -7.51
N GLY A 150 12.54 -8.80 -7.51
CA GLY A 150 11.38 -9.66 -7.30
C GLY A 150 10.97 -10.48 -8.52
N GLY A 151 11.74 -10.45 -9.61
CA GLY A 151 11.49 -11.23 -10.84
C GLY A 151 10.47 -10.59 -11.79
N ILE A 152 10.15 -9.32 -11.62
CA ILE A 152 9.23 -8.56 -12.49
C ILE A 152 10.03 -7.67 -13.43
N ASN A 153 9.80 -7.80 -14.73
CA ASN A 153 10.44 -6.96 -15.75
C ASN A 153 9.74 -5.59 -15.81
N VAL A 154 10.40 -4.53 -15.39
CA VAL A 154 9.88 -3.17 -15.50
C VAL A 154 10.26 -2.58 -16.86
N ARG A 155 9.30 -2.57 -17.77
CA ARG A 155 9.51 -2.11 -19.17
C ARG A 155 9.58 -0.60 -19.28
N GLU A 156 8.82 0.13 -18.50
CA GLU A 156 8.75 1.59 -18.52
C GLU A 156 8.42 2.16 -17.13
N THR A 157 8.87 3.37 -16.87
CA THR A 157 8.49 4.15 -15.70
C THR A 157 8.14 5.57 -16.14
N VAL A 158 6.87 5.94 -15.94
CA VAL A 158 6.38 7.31 -16.12
C VAL A 158 6.29 7.97 -14.76
N SER A 159 6.92 9.12 -14.60
CA SER A 159 6.92 9.82 -13.31
C SER A 159 6.45 11.26 -13.44
N PHE A 160 5.76 11.76 -12.39
CA PHE A 160 5.40 13.18 -12.28
C PHE A 160 6.57 14.05 -11.81
N GLY A 161 7.63 13.45 -11.24
CA GLY A 161 8.80 14.17 -10.72
C GLY A 161 8.50 15.07 -9.53
N GLU A 162 7.51 14.70 -8.69
CA GLU A 162 7.04 15.50 -7.56
C GLU A 162 7.65 14.98 -6.24
N GLU A 163 8.27 15.87 -5.49
CA GLU A 163 8.89 15.55 -4.19
C GLU A 163 7.98 15.88 -3.01
N THR A 164 7.04 16.82 -3.18
CA THR A 164 6.23 17.35 -2.08
C THR A 164 5.01 16.49 -1.83
N GLU A 165 4.95 15.81 -0.69
CA GLU A 165 3.85 14.90 -0.32
C GLU A 165 2.46 15.54 -0.46
N ALA A 166 2.29 16.77 0.03
CA ALA A 166 1.02 17.48 -0.08
C ALA A 166 0.60 17.78 -1.54
N ARG A 167 1.54 17.87 -2.47
CA ARG A 167 1.26 18.05 -3.90
C ARG A 167 0.94 16.71 -4.56
N VAL A 168 1.61 15.63 -4.16
CA VAL A 168 1.29 14.27 -4.61
C VAL A 168 -0.17 13.94 -4.33
N ALA A 169 -0.67 14.21 -3.12
CA ALA A 169 -2.07 14.00 -2.75
C ALA A 169 -3.08 14.80 -3.59
N ARG A 170 -2.62 15.79 -4.35
CA ARG A 170 -3.44 16.69 -5.18
C ARG A 170 -3.28 16.47 -6.69
N ILE A 171 -2.47 15.51 -7.11
CA ILE A 171 -2.43 15.08 -8.51
C ILE A 171 -3.82 14.55 -8.87
N ASP A 172 -4.45 15.16 -9.87
CA ASP A 172 -5.82 14.85 -10.21
C ASP A 172 -5.98 13.54 -11.00
N ALA A 173 -7.19 13.04 -11.02
CA ALA A 173 -7.52 11.78 -11.69
C ALA A 173 -7.27 11.81 -13.22
N ALA A 174 -7.39 12.97 -13.87
CA ALA A 174 -7.11 13.11 -15.30
C ALA A 174 -5.61 12.94 -15.58
N SER A 175 -4.76 13.63 -14.81
CA SER A 175 -3.31 13.49 -14.91
C SER A 175 -2.84 12.04 -14.66
N ILE A 176 -3.43 11.35 -13.67
CA ILE A 176 -3.12 9.94 -13.39
C ILE A 176 -3.52 9.05 -14.57
N ARG A 177 -4.70 9.27 -15.16
CA ARG A 177 -5.13 8.52 -16.36
C ARG A 177 -4.21 8.77 -17.54
N ASP A 178 -3.85 10.02 -17.81
CA ASP A 178 -2.97 10.37 -18.94
C ASP A 178 -1.60 9.73 -18.79
N ALA A 179 -1.02 9.75 -17.60
CA ALA A 179 0.25 9.07 -17.29
C ALA A 179 0.13 7.55 -17.45
N ALA A 180 -0.98 6.94 -17.00
CA ALA A 180 -1.23 5.51 -17.17
C ALA A 180 -1.39 5.12 -18.64
N LEU A 181 -2.14 5.91 -19.44
CA LEU A 181 -2.29 5.69 -20.87
C LEU A 181 -0.97 5.89 -21.63
N LEU A 182 -0.12 6.82 -21.17
CA LEU A 182 1.23 6.99 -21.73
C LEU A 182 2.10 5.76 -21.43
N ALA A 183 2.14 5.29 -20.19
CA ALA A 183 2.89 4.11 -19.78
C ALA A 183 2.42 2.84 -20.51
N ALA A 184 1.11 2.71 -20.76
CA ALA A 184 0.51 1.59 -21.46
C ALA A 184 0.86 1.50 -22.96
N ARG A 185 1.45 2.55 -23.56
CA ARG A 185 1.96 2.49 -24.94
C ARG A 185 3.20 1.60 -25.07
N THR A 186 3.82 1.25 -23.96
CA THR A 186 5.00 0.37 -23.94
C THR A 186 4.59 -1.05 -24.34
N PRO A 187 5.18 -1.63 -25.38
CA PRO A 187 4.78 -2.94 -25.86
C PRO A 187 5.22 -4.04 -24.89
N GLY A 188 4.38 -5.09 -24.78
CA GLY A 188 4.71 -6.32 -24.02
C GLY A 188 4.67 -6.14 -22.50
N ILE A 189 3.80 -5.28 -22.00
CA ILE A 189 3.43 -5.23 -20.57
C ILE A 189 2.23 -6.13 -20.31
N ASP A 190 2.22 -6.78 -19.15
CA ASP A 190 1.13 -7.64 -18.68
C ASP A 190 0.21 -6.88 -17.70
N ALA A 191 0.72 -5.82 -17.06
CA ALA A 191 -0.03 -5.01 -16.10
C ALA A 191 0.57 -3.60 -15.96
N LEU A 192 -0.22 -2.67 -15.41
CA LEU A 192 0.22 -1.37 -14.92
C LEU A 192 0.27 -1.36 -13.40
N PHE A 193 1.27 -0.66 -12.83
CA PHE A 193 1.34 -0.40 -11.40
C PHE A 193 1.37 1.12 -11.12
N LEU A 194 0.33 1.62 -10.44
CA LEU A 194 0.21 2.99 -9.98
C LEU A 194 0.80 3.10 -8.58
N SER A 195 2.01 3.58 -8.48
CA SER A 195 2.80 3.59 -7.25
C SER A 195 2.60 4.86 -6.42
N CYS A 196 2.51 4.72 -5.16
CA CYS A 196 2.40 5.66 -4.04
C CYS A 196 1.07 5.54 -3.30
N THR A 197 1.15 5.42 -1.97
CA THR A 197 -0.02 5.35 -1.10
C THR A 197 -0.79 6.67 -1.00
N ASN A 198 -0.09 7.78 -1.21
CA ASN A 198 -0.66 9.12 -1.17
C ASN A 198 -1.27 9.56 -2.52
N LEU A 199 -1.09 8.79 -3.60
CA LEU A 199 -1.68 9.04 -4.91
C LEU A 199 -3.12 8.50 -4.97
N ARG A 200 -4.09 9.32 -5.38
CA ARG A 200 -5.53 8.98 -5.42
C ARG A 200 -5.89 8.12 -6.62
N THR A 201 -5.63 6.84 -6.54
CA THR A 201 -5.69 5.91 -7.66
C THR A 201 -6.95 5.06 -7.75
N LEU A 202 -7.66 4.79 -6.64
CA LEU A 202 -8.76 3.82 -6.62
C LEU A 202 -9.87 4.13 -7.64
N ASP A 203 -10.19 5.41 -7.84
CA ASP A 203 -11.30 5.83 -8.71
C ASP A 203 -10.95 5.83 -10.22
N VAL A 204 -9.69 5.55 -10.56
CA VAL A 204 -9.27 5.47 -11.98
C VAL A 204 -9.00 4.04 -12.46
N ILE A 205 -8.89 3.08 -11.56
CA ILE A 205 -8.47 1.70 -11.89
C ILE A 205 -9.46 1.03 -12.83
N ASP A 206 -10.77 1.03 -12.50
CA ASP A 206 -11.79 0.35 -13.30
C ASP A 206 -11.87 0.90 -14.74
N ASP A 207 -11.85 2.24 -14.89
CA ASP A 207 -11.85 2.90 -16.20
C ASP A 207 -10.59 2.55 -17.02
N LEU A 208 -9.43 2.51 -16.37
CA LEU A 208 -8.18 2.11 -17.02
C LEU A 208 -8.17 0.63 -17.42
N GLU A 209 -8.65 -0.28 -16.57
CA GLU A 209 -8.77 -1.70 -16.90
C GLU A 209 -9.72 -1.96 -18.08
N ASP A 210 -10.84 -1.23 -18.14
CA ASP A 210 -11.80 -1.32 -19.25
C ASP A 210 -11.20 -0.81 -20.57
N ARG A 211 -10.44 0.31 -20.54
CA ARG A 211 -9.82 0.90 -21.74
C ARG A 211 -8.63 0.11 -22.26
N LEU A 212 -7.81 -0.40 -21.35
CA LEU A 212 -6.52 -1.02 -21.71
C LEU A 212 -6.64 -2.53 -21.89
N ASN A 213 -7.71 -3.12 -21.37
CA ASN A 213 -7.85 -4.58 -21.24
C ASN A 213 -6.67 -5.26 -20.54
N LEU A 214 -6.01 -4.55 -19.61
CA LEU A 214 -4.89 -5.01 -18.79
C LEU A 214 -5.22 -4.84 -17.30
N PRO A 215 -4.67 -5.68 -16.41
CA PRO A 215 -4.72 -5.41 -14.98
C PRO A 215 -4.05 -4.06 -14.65
N VAL A 216 -4.73 -3.25 -13.84
CA VAL A 216 -4.19 -2.01 -13.29
C VAL A 216 -4.19 -2.12 -11.78
N LEU A 217 -3.00 -2.10 -11.20
CA LEU A 217 -2.78 -2.23 -9.77
C LEU A 217 -2.36 -0.89 -9.16
N SER A 218 -2.68 -0.67 -7.89
CA SER A 218 -2.16 0.47 -7.14
C SER A 218 -1.65 0.06 -5.77
N SER A 219 -0.77 0.90 -5.18
CA SER A 219 -0.19 0.66 -3.86
C SER A 219 -1.25 0.37 -2.79
N ASN A 220 -2.31 1.16 -2.72
CA ASN A 220 -3.37 1.01 -1.72
C ASN A 220 -4.22 -0.24 -1.97
N GLN A 221 -4.54 -0.50 -3.24
CA GLN A 221 -5.31 -1.67 -3.64
C GLN A 221 -4.58 -2.98 -3.31
N VAL A 222 -3.30 -3.11 -3.72
CA VAL A 222 -2.54 -4.34 -3.46
C VAL A 222 -2.26 -4.54 -1.98
N LEU A 223 -2.01 -3.45 -1.22
CA LEU A 223 -1.84 -3.51 0.22
C LEU A 223 -3.11 -4.06 0.89
N ALA A 224 -4.28 -3.50 0.58
CA ALA A 224 -5.56 -3.98 1.11
C ALA A 224 -5.84 -5.43 0.71
N TRP A 225 -5.62 -5.78 -0.56
CA TRP A 225 -5.80 -7.14 -1.04
C TRP A 225 -4.94 -8.13 -0.24
N HIS A 226 -3.66 -7.84 -0.07
CA HIS A 226 -2.73 -8.73 0.63
C HIS A 226 -3.03 -8.80 2.14
N MET A 227 -3.45 -7.69 2.74
CA MET A 227 -3.95 -7.70 4.12
C MET A 227 -5.19 -8.58 4.28
N ALA A 228 -6.15 -8.51 3.34
CA ALA A 228 -7.35 -9.35 3.35
C ALA A 228 -6.99 -10.84 3.22
N VAL A 229 -6.05 -11.19 2.32
CA VAL A 229 -5.54 -12.57 2.18
C VAL A 229 -4.94 -13.08 3.49
N HIS A 230 -4.08 -12.30 4.15
CA HIS A 230 -3.47 -12.68 5.43
C HIS A 230 -4.48 -12.80 6.57
N ALA A 231 -5.51 -11.99 6.56
CA ALA A 231 -6.56 -12.01 7.57
C ALA A 231 -7.68 -13.04 7.28
N GLY A 232 -7.63 -13.73 6.14
CA GLY A 232 -8.67 -14.68 5.72
C GLY A 232 -10.02 -14.01 5.43
N LEU A 233 -10.01 -12.73 5.03
CA LEU A 233 -11.22 -11.98 4.70
C LEU A 233 -11.66 -12.27 3.24
N PRO A 234 -12.97 -12.25 2.95
CA PRO A 234 -13.46 -12.46 1.59
C PRO A 234 -13.00 -11.32 0.66
N LEU A 235 -12.50 -11.65 -0.52
CA LEU A 235 -12.00 -10.68 -1.51
C LEU A 235 -13.10 -10.10 -2.41
N PRO A 236 -14.11 -10.87 -2.87
CA PRO A 236 -15.10 -10.37 -3.82
C PRO A 236 -15.85 -9.14 -3.31
N GLY A 237 -15.88 -8.08 -4.13
CA GLY A 237 -16.59 -6.84 -3.80
C GLY A 237 -15.78 -5.80 -3.03
N LEU A 238 -14.55 -6.11 -2.62
CA LEU A 238 -13.68 -5.19 -1.87
C LEU A 238 -13.13 -4.04 -2.71
N GLY A 239 -12.98 -4.19 -4.02
CA GLY A 239 -12.30 -3.15 -4.79
C GLY A 239 -12.32 -3.37 -6.29
N PRO A 240 -11.48 -2.61 -7.02
CA PRO A 240 -11.38 -2.65 -8.47
C PRO A 240 -11.16 -4.06 -9.01
N ARG A 241 -11.79 -4.32 -10.14
CA ARG A 241 -12.30 -5.61 -10.60
C ARG A 241 -11.33 -6.78 -10.68
N ARG A 242 -10.15 -6.63 -11.32
CA ARG A 242 -9.39 -7.83 -11.72
C ARG A 242 -8.67 -8.49 -10.55
N LEU A 243 -8.08 -7.71 -9.66
CA LEU A 243 -7.35 -8.27 -8.50
C LEU A 243 -8.27 -8.94 -7.47
N PHE A 244 -9.45 -8.35 -7.19
CA PHE A 244 -10.37 -8.86 -6.17
C PHE A 244 -11.36 -9.91 -6.64
N ARG A 245 -11.30 -10.31 -7.91
CA ARG A 245 -12.17 -11.37 -8.49
C ARG A 245 -11.50 -12.75 -8.58
N GLN A 246 -10.30 -12.89 -8.08
CA GLN A 246 -9.54 -14.15 -8.10
C GLN A 246 -9.88 -15.07 -6.94
#